data_05701e2493328d9bbcc8fdf369c801d9
#
_entry.id   05701e2493328d9bbcc8fdf369c801d9
#
_cell.length_a   1.000
_cell.length_b   1.000
_cell.length_c   1.000
_cell.angle_alpha   90.00
_cell.angle_beta   90.00
_cell.angle_gamma   90.00
#
_symmetry.space_group_name_H-M   'P 1'
#
loop_
_entity.id
_entity.type
_entity.pdbx_description
1 polymer ?
#
loop_
_entity_poly.entity_id
_entity_poly.type
_entity_poly.pdbx_seq_one_letter_code
_entity_poly.pdbx_strand_id
1 'polypeptide(L)'
;EIITSDWSSDVCSSDLFMNLHQTVEREAAAAFAAAGIADSPVVLQPTKNAEHGDFQINGVMGAAKKAKQNPRELAQKVAEALAGNAVIESAEVAGPGFINLHLRPEFLAQNIHAALNDARFGIAKTDKPQTVVIDYSSPNLAKEMHVGHLRSSIIGDSISRVLEFMGNTVIRQNHVGDWGTQFGMLVAYLVEQQKDNAAFELADLEQFYRAAKVHFDEDATFADTAREYVVKLQGGDKTV
;
A
#
# COMPACT_ATOMS: atom_id res chain seq x y z
N GLU A 1 -18.92 -5.61 1.02
CA GLU A 1 -17.99 -6.60 1.62
C GLU A 1 -16.62 -5.94 1.71
N ILE A 2 -16.20 -5.67 2.93
CA ILE A 2 -14.82 -5.22 3.20
C ILE A 2 -13.97 -6.45 2.98
N ILE A 3 -13.26 -6.49 1.87
CA ILE A 3 -12.23 -7.49 1.65
C ILE A 3 -11.09 -7.15 2.60
N THR A 4 -11.10 -7.76 3.78
CA THR A 4 -9.92 -7.90 4.62
C THR A 4 -9.07 -9.01 4.01
N SER A 5 -8.46 -8.74 2.85
CA SER A 5 -7.38 -9.60 2.37
C SER A 5 -6.18 -9.38 3.30
N ASP A 6 -5.63 -10.47 3.78
CA ASP A 6 -4.38 -10.51 4.53
C ASP A 6 -3.31 -9.68 3.81
N TRP A 7 -3.10 -8.47 4.29
CA TRP A 7 -2.03 -7.57 3.85
C TRP A 7 -0.70 -7.95 4.49
N SER A 8 -0.58 -9.22 4.89
CA SER A 8 0.66 -9.74 5.44
C SER A 8 1.65 -10.02 4.32
N SER A 9 2.63 -9.20 4.23
CA SER A 9 3.98 -9.47 3.73
C SER A 9 4.32 -9.39 2.24
N ASP A 10 3.37 -9.32 1.29
CA ASP A 10 3.75 -9.49 -0.12
C ASP A 10 3.90 -8.21 -0.95
N VAL A 11 3.69 -7.03 -0.37
CA VAL A 11 3.76 -5.75 -1.10
C VAL A 11 5.00 -4.92 -0.74
N CYS A 12 5.83 -5.37 0.17
CA CYS A 12 6.93 -4.56 0.68
C CYS A 12 8.27 -4.94 0.05
N SER A 13 8.84 -4.09 -0.75
CA SER A 13 10.22 -4.08 -1.30
C SER A 13 10.55 -4.93 -2.53
N SER A 14 9.80 -5.99 -2.85
CA SER A 14 10.10 -6.82 -4.02
C SER A 14 9.69 -6.19 -5.37
N ASP A 15 8.67 -5.36 -5.36
CA ASP A 15 8.02 -4.90 -6.59
C ASP A 15 8.76 -3.77 -7.32
N LEU A 16 9.59 -3.01 -6.61
CA LEU A 16 10.47 -2.01 -7.21
C LEU A 16 11.62 -2.64 -8.02
N PHE A 17 11.92 -3.93 -7.76
CA PHE A 17 12.91 -4.73 -8.47
C PHE A 17 12.30 -5.94 -9.18
N MET A 18 10.98 -5.90 -9.47
CA MET A 18 10.24 -7.05 -10.02
C MET A 18 10.93 -7.72 -11.19
N ASN A 19 11.48 -6.96 -12.13
CA ASN A 19 12.16 -7.54 -13.27
C ASN A 19 13.45 -8.28 -12.88
N LEU A 20 14.23 -7.74 -11.96
CA LEU A 20 15.49 -8.34 -11.51
C LEU A 20 15.22 -9.61 -10.70
N HIS A 21 14.39 -9.52 -9.67
CA HIS A 21 14.03 -10.67 -8.83
C HIS A 21 13.41 -11.79 -9.64
N GLN A 22 12.41 -11.49 -10.48
CA GLN A 22 11.74 -12.47 -11.34
C GLN A 22 12.70 -13.10 -12.35
N THR A 23 13.63 -12.32 -12.89
CA THR A 23 14.64 -12.86 -13.81
C THR A 23 15.56 -13.85 -13.09
N VAL A 24 16.07 -13.49 -11.90
CA VAL A 24 16.92 -14.40 -11.12
C VAL A 24 16.12 -15.62 -10.64
N GLU A 25 14.89 -15.46 -10.23
CA GLU A 25 14.00 -16.57 -9.83
C GLU A 25 13.74 -17.54 -10.98
N ARG A 26 13.51 -17.02 -12.19
CA ARG A 26 13.33 -17.84 -13.40
C ARG A 26 14.57 -18.67 -13.71
N GLU A 27 15.76 -18.06 -13.64
CA GLU A 27 17.02 -18.77 -13.85
C GLU A 27 17.25 -19.84 -12.77
N ALA A 28 16.94 -19.52 -11.51
CA ALA A 28 17.00 -20.48 -10.41
C ALA A 28 15.98 -21.62 -10.55
N ALA A 29 14.77 -21.34 -11.03
CA ALA A 29 13.77 -22.37 -11.31
C ALA A 29 14.19 -23.29 -12.46
N ALA A 30 14.84 -22.76 -13.50
CA ALA A 30 15.43 -23.56 -14.55
C ALA A 30 16.55 -24.50 -14.02
N ALA A 31 17.38 -24.00 -13.13
CA ALA A 31 18.41 -24.81 -12.47
C ALA A 31 17.80 -25.88 -11.55
N PHE A 32 16.71 -25.60 -10.84
CA PHE A 32 15.97 -26.58 -10.06
C PHE A 32 15.39 -27.69 -10.96
N ALA A 33 14.86 -27.33 -12.11
CA ALA A 33 14.37 -28.31 -13.09
C ALA A 33 15.52 -29.20 -13.61
N ALA A 34 16.67 -28.61 -13.94
CA ALA A 34 17.86 -29.38 -14.36
C ALA A 34 18.39 -30.31 -13.27
N ALA A 35 18.26 -29.91 -12.00
CA ALA A 35 18.65 -30.75 -10.84
C ALA A 35 17.58 -31.80 -10.47
N GLY A 36 16.46 -31.89 -11.19
CA GLY A 36 15.38 -32.87 -10.98
C GLY A 36 14.41 -32.54 -9.82
N ILE A 37 14.30 -31.25 -9.44
CA ILE A 37 13.44 -30.77 -8.35
C ILE A 37 12.50 -29.63 -8.80
N ALA A 38 12.02 -29.69 -10.04
CA ALA A 38 11.15 -28.65 -10.64
C ALA A 38 9.91 -28.30 -9.81
N ASP A 39 9.35 -29.26 -9.07
CA ASP A 39 8.14 -29.06 -8.25
C ASP A 39 8.41 -28.44 -6.87
N SER A 40 9.63 -27.95 -6.64
CA SER A 40 10.02 -27.36 -5.36
C SER A 40 10.13 -25.85 -5.48
N PRO A 41 9.66 -25.08 -4.47
CA PRO A 41 9.79 -23.61 -4.49
C PRO A 41 11.26 -23.22 -4.38
N VAL A 42 11.68 -22.25 -5.19
CA VAL A 42 13.06 -21.72 -5.19
C VAL A 42 13.39 -21.00 -3.88
N VAL A 43 12.44 -20.24 -3.33
CA VAL A 43 12.63 -19.38 -2.14
C VAL A 43 13.86 -18.50 -2.27
N LEU A 44 13.79 -17.56 -3.23
CA LEU A 44 14.84 -16.58 -3.48
C LEU A 44 14.69 -15.38 -2.54
N GLN A 45 15.77 -14.94 -1.92
CA GLN A 45 15.79 -13.77 -1.03
C GLN A 45 17.01 -12.90 -1.30
N PRO A 46 16.90 -11.55 -1.25
CA PRO A 46 18.07 -10.69 -1.28
C PRO A 46 18.92 -10.93 -0.02
N THR A 47 20.25 -10.90 -0.18
CA THR A 47 21.16 -11.06 0.95
C THR A 47 21.22 -9.80 1.79
N LYS A 48 21.42 -9.97 3.11
CA LYS A 48 21.61 -8.84 4.04
C LYS A 48 23.09 -8.40 4.14
N ASN A 49 24.01 -9.27 3.72
CA ASN A 49 25.45 -9.03 3.77
C ASN A 49 26.02 -9.19 2.35
N ALA A 50 26.66 -8.14 1.84
CA ALA A 50 27.26 -8.12 0.49
C ALA A 50 28.32 -9.21 0.30
N GLU A 51 28.97 -9.70 1.36
CA GLU A 51 29.92 -10.82 1.27
C GLU A 51 29.25 -12.13 0.83
N HIS A 52 27.92 -12.24 0.98
CA HIS A 52 27.18 -13.43 0.57
C HIS A 52 26.48 -13.25 -0.79
N GLY A 53 26.91 -12.27 -1.57
CA GLY A 53 26.37 -11.97 -2.89
C GLY A 53 25.11 -11.12 -2.85
N ASP A 54 24.36 -11.12 -3.95
CA ASP A 54 23.18 -10.30 -4.17
C ASP A 54 21.91 -11.00 -3.69
N PHE A 55 21.81 -12.31 -3.98
CA PHE A 55 20.65 -13.13 -3.61
C PHE A 55 21.09 -14.47 -2.97
N GLN A 56 20.16 -15.06 -2.24
CA GLN A 56 20.34 -16.38 -1.65
C GLN A 56 19.13 -17.28 -1.96
N ILE A 57 19.42 -18.50 -2.43
CA ILE A 57 18.40 -19.54 -2.63
C ILE A 57 18.30 -20.40 -1.36
N ASN A 58 17.12 -20.47 -0.76
CA ASN A 58 16.86 -21.20 0.48
C ASN A 58 15.99 -22.46 0.28
N GLY A 59 15.39 -22.65 -0.91
CA GLY A 59 14.46 -23.74 -1.20
C GLY A 59 15.07 -25.14 -1.26
N VAL A 60 16.39 -25.25 -1.46
CA VAL A 60 17.07 -26.54 -1.69
C VAL A 60 16.94 -27.50 -0.53
N MET A 61 16.99 -27.03 0.70
CA MET A 61 16.85 -27.91 1.88
C MET A 61 15.47 -28.59 1.95
N GLY A 62 14.40 -27.83 1.63
CA GLY A 62 13.05 -28.36 1.55
C GLY A 62 12.89 -29.38 0.42
N ALA A 63 13.48 -29.07 -0.74
CA ALA A 63 13.50 -29.96 -1.90
C ALA A 63 14.25 -31.26 -1.62
N ALA A 64 15.42 -31.17 -1.03
CA ALA A 64 16.25 -32.32 -0.65
C ALA A 64 15.53 -33.26 0.34
N LYS A 65 14.81 -32.69 1.31
CA LYS A 65 14.00 -33.48 2.26
C LYS A 65 12.88 -34.27 1.53
N LYS A 66 12.20 -33.62 0.57
CA LYS A 66 11.15 -34.28 -0.24
C LYS A 66 11.74 -35.37 -1.13
N ALA A 67 12.88 -35.10 -1.77
CA ALA A 67 13.58 -36.04 -2.65
C ALA A 67 14.39 -37.10 -1.94
N LYS A 68 14.51 -37.06 -0.59
CA LYS A 68 15.37 -37.93 0.25
C LYS A 68 16.83 -37.93 -0.21
N GLN A 69 17.35 -36.78 -0.62
CA GLN A 69 18.72 -36.57 -1.06
C GLN A 69 19.51 -35.73 -0.06
N ASN A 70 20.84 -35.74 -0.20
CA ASN A 70 21.71 -34.89 0.61
C ASN A 70 21.51 -33.41 0.16
N PRO A 71 21.13 -32.50 1.08
CA PRO A 71 20.90 -31.10 0.70
C PRO A 71 22.12 -30.41 0.08
N ARG A 72 23.34 -30.73 0.56
CA ARG A 72 24.56 -30.10 0.05
C ARG A 72 24.92 -30.58 -1.35
N GLU A 73 24.74 -31.88 -1.62
CA GLU A 73 24.97 -32.44 -2.97
C GLU A 73 23.94 -31.90 -3.97
N LEU A 74 22.68 -31.76 -3.54
CA LEU A 74 21.64 -31.19 -4.36
C LEU A 74 21.91 -29.69 -4.64
N ALA A 75 22.34 -28.93 -3.62
CA ALA A 75 22.74 -27.54 -3.78
C ALA A 75 23.91 -27.38 -4.76
N GLN A 76 24.87 -28.31 -4.73
CA GLN A 76 26.00 -28.33 -5.65
C GLN A 76 25.53 -28.52 -7.10
N LYS A 77 24.60 -29.46 -7.35
CA LYS A 77 24.00 -29.67 -8.68
C LYS A 77 23.26 -28.43 -9.21
N VAL A 78 22.52 -27.76 -8.33
CA VAL A 78 21.82 -26.52 -8.68
C VAL A 78 22.84 -25.40 -9.01
N ALA A 79 23.88 -25.26 -8.19
CA ALA A 79 24.95 -24.27 -8.43
C ALA A 79 25.70 -24.53 -9.75
N GLU A 80 26.00 -25.79 -10.06
CA GLU A 80 26.59 -26.18 -11.34
C GLU A 80 25.67 -25.87 -12.53
N ALA A 81 24.35 -26.09 -12.39
CA ALA A 81 23.39 -25.74 -13.43
C ALA A 81 23.24 -24.22 -13.67
N LEU A 82 23.62 -23.40 -12.70
CA LEU A 82 23.68 -21.94 -12.82
C LEU A 82 25.00 -21.45 -13.40
N ALA A 83 26.03 -22.28 -13.49
CA ALA A 83 27.31 -21.90 -14.04
C ALA A 83 27.22 -21.53 -15.53
N GLY A 84 27.87 -20.44 -15.93
CA GLY A 84 27.84 -19.94 -17.31
C GLY A 84 26.55 -19.21 -17.70
N ASN A 85 25.68 -18.94 -16.76
CA ASN A 85 24.44 -18.18 -16.96
C ASN A 85 24.73 -16.72 -17.34
N ALA A 86 23.87 -16.11 -18.17
CA ALA A 86 24.04 -14.72 -18.61
C ALA A 86 23.72 -13.70 -17.51
N VAL A 87 22.98 -14.11 -16.47
CA VAL A 87 22.53 -13.28 -15.33
C VAL A 87 23.44 -13.45 -14.12
N ILE A 88 23.86 -14.69 -13.85
CA ILE A 88 24.56 -15.08 -12.63
C ILE A 88 26.05 -15.26 -12.94
N GLU A 89 26.90 -14.56 -12.21
CA GLU A 89 28.34 -14.68 -12.30
C GLU A 89 28.86 -15.91 -11.55
N SER A 90 28.43 -16.04 -10.29
CA SER A 90 28.79 -17.20 -9.46
C SER A 90 27.65 -17.64 -8.55
N ALA A 91 27.65 -18.93 -8.24
CA ALA A 91 26.72 -19.57 -7.32
C ALA A 91 27.52 -20.41 -6.33
N GLU A 92 27.51 -20.01 -5.05
CA GLU A 92 28.34 -20.62 -4.01
C GLU A 92 27.46 -21.33 -2.98
N VAL A 93 27.75 -22.63 -2.74
CA VAL A 93 27.04 -23.40 -1.73
C VAL A 93 27.54 -23.04 -0.34
N ALA A 94 26.63 -22.55 0.51
CA ALA A 94 26.90 -22.17 1.88
C ALA A 94 26.10 -23.03 2.88
N GLY A 95 26.74 -23.34 4.02
CA GLY A 95 26.10 -24.08 5.09
C GLY A 95 25.49 -25.43 4.67
N PRO A 96 24.27 -25.77 5.13
CA PRO A 96 23.65 -27.06 4.89
C PRO A 96 22.96 -27.23 3.53
N GLY A 97 22.97 -26.19 2.67
CA GLY A 97 22.31 -26.24 1.36
C GLY A 97 21.71 -24.91 0.92
N PHE A 98 22.18 -23.79 1.42
CA PHE A 98 21.95 -22.46 0.86
C PHE A 98 22.83 -22.23 -0.35
N ILE A 99 22.37 -21.44 -1.31
CA ILE A 99 23.18 -21.05 -2.46
C ILE A 99 23.19 -19.53 -2.52
N ASN A 100 24.38 -18.95 -2.36
CA ASN A 100 24.62 -17.53 -2.52
C ASN A 100 24.88 -17.23 -4.00
N LEU A 101 24.23 -16.18 -4.53
CA LEU A 101 24.31 -15.79 -5.92
C LEU A 101 24.96 -14.41 -6.06
N HIS A 102 25.95 -14.30 -6.92
CA HIS A 102 26.50 -13.04 -7.40
C HIS A 102 26.01 -12.79 -8.82
N LEU A 103 25.45 -11.62 -9.07
CA LEU A 103 24.97 -11.24 -10.39
C LEU A 103 26.12 -10.68 -11.24
N ARG A 104 26.02 -10.85 -12.55
CA ARG A 104 27.01 -10.26 -13.48
C ARG A 104 26.90 -8.74 -13.48
N PRO A 105 27.99 -8.01 -13.29
CA PRO A 105 28.01 -6.55 -13.37
C PRO A 105 27.48 -6.02 -14.71
N GLU A 106 27.77 -6.70 -15.81
CA GLU A 106 27.30 -6.34 -17.15
C GLU A 106 25.78 -6.47 -17.27
N PHE A 107 25.18 -7.50 -16.66
CA PHE A 107 23.75 -7.69 -16.61
C PHE A 107 23.08 -6.57 -15.79
N LEU A 108 23.63 -6.22 -14.63
CA LEU A 108 23.14 -5.12 -13.81
C LEU A 108 23.23 -3.78 -14.56
N ALA A 109 24.36 -3.50 -15.21
CA ALA A 109 24.55 -2.29 -15.98
C ALA A 109 23.56 -2.18 -17.14
N GLN A 110 23.31 -3.27 -17.87
CA GLN A 110 22.31 -3.32 -18.94
C GLN A 110 20.90 -3.05 -18.42
N ASN A 111 20.52 -3.64 -17.27
CA ASN A 111 19.20 -3.40 -16.67
C ASN A 111 19.03 -1.94 -16.24
N ILE A 112 20.04 -1.34 -15.60
CA ILE A 112 20.02 0.08 -15.22
C ILE A 112 19.90 0.96 -16.46
N HIS A 113 20.68 0.67 -17.50
CA HIS A 113 20.62 1.43 -18.75
C HIS A 113 19.24 1.33 -19.42
N ALA A 114 18.66 0.16 -19.45
CA ALA A 114 17.30 -0.06 -19.97
C ALA A 114 16.26 0.71 -19.14
N ALA A 115 16.34 0.66 -17.82
CA ALA A 115 15.45 1.37 -16.93
C ALA A 115 15.53 2.90 -17.08
N LEU A 116 16.74 3.44 -17.26
CA LEU A 116 16.93 4.89 -17.47
C LEU A 116 16.33 5.40 -18.79
N ASN A 117 16.21 4.54 -19.79
CA ASN A 117 15.61 4.86 -21.07
C ASN A 117 14.10 4.52 -21.15
N ASP A 118 13.53 3.96 -20.09
CA ASP A 118 12.08 3.69 -19.97
C ASP A 118 11.39 4.76 -19.14
N ALA A 119 10.31 5.34 -19.65
CA ALA A 119 9.47 6.31 -18.92
C ALA A 119 8.90 5.76 -17.60
N ARG A 120 8.93 4.46 -17.42
CA ARG A 120 8.47 3.76 -16.21
C ARG A 120 9.61 3.21 -15.35
N PHE A 121 10.84 3.55 -15.68
CA PHE A 121 12.04 3.07 -14.97
C PHE A 121 12.11 1.55 -14.82
N GLY A 122 11.65 0.80 -15.82
CA GLY A 122 11.64 -0.65 -15.81
C GLY A 122 10.51 -1.27 -14.96
N ILE A 123 9.62 -0.46 -14.38
CA ILE A 123 8.51 -0.96 -13.57
C ILE A 123 7.36 -1.41 -14.48
N ALA A 124 7.09 -2.70 -14.51
CA ALA A 124 6.00 -3.27 -15.29
C ALA A 124 4.62 -2.88 -14.72
N LYS A 125 3.63 -2.81 -15.61
CA LYS A 125 2.23 -2.77 -15.16
C LYS A 125 1.81 -4.15 -14.67
N THR A 126 0.88 -4.20 -13.72
CA THR A 126 0.29 -5.46 -13.29
C THR A 126 -0.47 -6.16 -14.43
N ASP A 127 -0.32 -7.48 -14.52
CA ASP A 127 -1.05 -8.30 -15.47
C ASP A 127 -2.52 -8.51 -15.07
N LYS A 128 -2.86 -8.16 -13.82
CA LYS A 128 -4.21 -8.28 -13.25
C LYS A 128 -4.65 -6.95 -12.65
N PRO A 129 -4.97 -5.95 -13.49
CA PRO A 129 -5.39 -4.64 -13.00
C PRO A 129 -6.68 -4.75 -12.18
N GLN A 130 -6.69 -4.07 -11.05
CA GLN A 130 -7.85 -4.00 -10.16
C GLN A 130 -8.42 -2.59 -10.15
N THR A 131 -9.71 -2.48 -9.81
CA THR A 131 -10.31 -1.20 -9.43
C THR A 131 -10.22 -1.06 -7.92
N VAL A 132 -9.46 -0.05 -7.48
CA VAL A 132 -9.19 0.21 -6.06
C VAL A 132 -9.84 1.53 -5.67
N VAL A 133 -10.68 1.50 -4.64
CA VAL A 133 -11.27 2.71 -4.05
C VAL A 133 -10.39 3.13 -2.88
N ILE A 134 -9.92 4.37 -2.87
CA ILE A 134 -9.13 4.93 -1.78
C ILE A 134 -9.86 6.14 -1.23
N ASP A 135 -10.30 6.03 0.01
CA ASP A 135 -10.91 7.11 0.76
C ASP A 135 -9.84 7.82 1.60
N TYR A 136 -9.66 9.11 1.36
CA TYR A 136 -8.66 9.91 2.06
C TYR A 136 -9.04 11.39 2.08
N SER A 137 -8.30 12.19 2.84
CA SER A 137 -8.57 13.60 3.13
C SER A 137 -9.78 13.75 4.09
N SER A 138 -11.00 13.67 3.62
CA SER A 138 -12.26 13.72 4.38
C SER A 138 -12.29 14.82 5.44
N PRO A 139 -12.08 16.10 5.05
CA PRO A 139 -12.05 17.21 5.99
C PRO A 139 -13.45 17.51 6.52
N ASN A 140 -13.50 18.08 7.73
CA ASN A 140 -14.72 18.65 8.25
C ASN A 140 -15.08 19.93 7.47
N LEU A 141 -16.33 20.04 7.01
CA LEU A 141 -16.80 21.19 6.21
C LEU A 141 -16.92 22.49 7.02
N ALA A 142 -17.11 22.38 8.34
CA ALA A 142 -17.33 23.52 9.21
C ALA A 142 -16.06 24.06 9.87
N LYS A 143 -14.89 23.52 9.50
CA LYS A 143 -13.59 23.94 10.06
C LYS A 143 -12.54 24.05 8.99
N GLU A 144 -11.58 24.95 9.20
CA GLU A 144 -10.38 24.98 8.39
C GLU A 144 -9.58 23.68 8.51
N MET A 145 -8.95 23.29 7.42
CA MET A 145 -8.04 22.15 7.43
C MET A 145 -6.81 22.46 8.27
N HIS A 146 -6.32 21.47 8.97
CA HIS A 146 -5.08 21.54 9.74
C HIS A 146 -4.10 20.43 9.35
N VAL A 147 -2.91 20.45 9.94
CA VAL A 147 -1.82 19.50 9.62
C VAL A 147 -2.23 18.03 9.71
N GLY A 148 -3.20 17.68 10.54
CA GLY A 148 -3.72 16.30 10.63
C GLY A 148 -4.41 15.85 9.33
N HIS A 149 -5.16 16.73 8.68
CA HIS A 149 -5.80 16.45 7.39
C HIS A 149 -4.75 16.36 6.26
N LEU A 150 -3.72 17.21 6.32
CA LEU A 150 -2.63 17.20 5.35
C LEU A 150 -1.93 15.83 5.30
N ARG A 151 -1.68 15.22 6.46
CA ARG A 151 -1.07 13.88 6.54
C ARG A 151 -1.92 12.83 5.82
N SER A 152 -3.21 12.77 6.08
CA SER A 152 -4.13 11.84 5.42
C SER A 152 -4.16 12.06 3.91
N SER A 153 -4.22 13.33 3.47
CA SER A 153 -4.25 13.71 2.06
C SER A 153 -2.98 13.28 1.32
N ILE A 154 -1.81 13.54 1.90
CA ILE A 154 -0.52 13.19 1.29
C ILE A 154 -0.36 11.66 1.18
N ILE A 155 -0.67 10.93 2.25
CA ILE A 155 -0.57 9.46 2.24
C ILE A 155 -1.52 8.86 1.20
N GLY A 156 -2.79 9.28 1.21
CA GLY A 156 -3.79 8.75 0.28
C GLY A 156 -3.48 9.07 -1.18
N ASP A 157 -3.06 10.30 -1.49
CA ASP A 157 -2.67 10.67 -2.85
C ASP A 157 -1.41 9.92 -3.31
N SER A 158 -0.42 9.74 -2.44
CA SER A 158 0.80 8.98 -2.75
C SER A 158 0.48 7.52 -3.09
N ILE A 159 -0.36 6.86 -2.28
CA ILE A 159 -0.79 5.49 -2.54
C ILE A 159 -1.58 5.41 -3.85
N SER A 160 -2.49 6.36 -4.09
CA SER A 160 -3.28 6.42 -5.32
C SER A 160 -2.39 6.51 -6.56
N ARG A 161 -1.39 7.39 -6.54
CA ARG A 161 -0.44 7.56 -7.65
C ARG A 161 0.40 6.31 -7.90
N VAL A 162 0.86 5.65 -6.85
CA VAL A 162 1.61 4.40 -6.97
C VAL A 162 0.76 3.31 -7.61
N LEU A 163 -0.47 3.11 -7.14
CA LEU A 163 -1.37 2.10 -7.69
C LEU A 163 -1.74 2.37 -9.15
N GLU A 164 -1.99 3.63 -9.53
CA GLU A 164 -2.21 4.02 -10.93
C GLU A 164 -0.96 3.77 -11.78
N PHE A 165 0.21 4.12 -11.25
CA PHE A 165 1.47 3.87 -11.94
C PHE A 165 1.70 2.37 -12.14
N MET A 166 1.30 1.53 -11.20
CA MET A 166 1.34 0.06 -11.33
C MET A 166 0.28 -0.50 -12.28
N GLY A 167 -0.61 0.34 -12.82
CA GLY A 167 -1.58 -0.05 -13.86
C GLY A 167 -2.97 -0.40 -13.34
N ASN A 168 -3.27 -0.13 -12.07
CA ASN A 168 -4.60 -0.27 -11.50
C ASN A 168 -5.48 0.94 -11.87
N THR A 169 -6.80 0.75 -11.81
CA THR A 169 -7.78 1.84 -11.86
C THR A 169 -8.06 2.31 -10.45
N VAL A 170 -7.78 3.59 -10.14
CA VAL A 170 -8.00 4.12 -8.80
C VAL A 170 -9.18 5.09 -8.80
N ILE A 171 -10.13 4.85 -7.90
CA ILE A 171 -11.23 5.75 -7.60
C ILE A 171 -10.85 6.50 -6.32
N ARG A 172 -10.58 7.80 -6.45
CA ARG A 172 -10.31 8.67 -5.30
C ARG A 172 -11.64 9.09 -4.71
N GLN A 173 -11.91 8.62 -3.49
CA GLN A 173 -13.10 8.94 -2.76
C GLN A 173 -12.78 9.91 -1.63
N ASN A 174 -13.72 10.79 -1.35
CA ASN A 174 -13.61 11.75 -0.27
C ASN A 174 -14.98 11.88 0.41
N HIS A 175 -15.11 11.36 1.62
CA HIS A 175 -16.32 11.53 2.41
C HIS A 175 -16.28 12.91 3.08
N VAL A 176 -17.05 13.83 2.54
CA VAL A 176 -17.13 15.21 2.99
C VAL A 176 -18.45 15.44 3.71
N GLY A 177 -18.38 15.98 4.92
CA GLY A 177 -19.52 16.20 5.77
C GLY A 177 -19.94 14.96 6.57
N ASP A 178 -20.04 15.11 7.86
CA ASP A 178 -20.69 14.11 8.71
C ASP A 178 -22.02 14.66 9.20
N TRP A 179 -22.99 13.79 9.32
CA TRP A 179 -24.31 14.10 9.88
C TRP A 179 -24.29 13.92 11.40
N GLY A 180 -23.16 14.25 12.01
CA GLY A 180 -22.91 14.09 13.44
C GLY A 180 -23.31 15.31 14.26
N THR A 181 -22.93 15.29 15.55
CA THR A 181 -23.27 16.31 16.54
C THR A 181 -22.94 17.73 16.08
N GLN A 182 -21.89 17.91 15.28
CA GLN A 182 -21.49 19.21 14.77
C GLN A 182 -22.53 19.83 13.83
N PHE A 183 -23.11 19.05 12.94
CA PHE A 183 -24.18 19.52 12.05
C PHE A 183 -25.47 19.78 12.82
N GLY A 184 -25.86 18.90 13.76
CA GLY A 184 -27.00 19.14 14.61
C GLY A 184 -26.88 20.44 15.41
N MET A 185 -25.69 20.72 15.93
CA MET A 185 -25.37 21.97 16.63
C MET A 185 -25.50 23.20 15.71
N LEU A 186 -24.94 23.13 14.49
CA LEU A 186 -25.02 24.23 13.53
C LEU A 186 -26.46 24.50 13.10
N VAL A 187 -27.25 23.46 12.82
CA VAL A 187 -28.67 23.57 12.47
C VAL A 187 -29.47 24.15 13.62
N ALA A 188 -29.27 23.64 14.84
CA ALA A 188 -29.95 24.16 16.02
C ALA A 188 -29.66 25.67 16.21
N TYR A 189 -28.40 26.05 16.09
CA TYR A 189 -28.00 27.45 16.20
C TYR A 189 -28.55 28.33 15.10
N LEU A 190 -28.58 27.83 13.85
CA LEU A 190 -29.20 28.55 12.72
C LEU A 190 -30.67 28.80 12.94
N VAL A 191 -31.44 27.78 13.41
CA VAL A 191 -32.87 27.89 13.68
C VAL A 191 -33.15 28.88 14.80
N GLU A 192 -32.27 28.93 15.81
CA GLU A 192 -32.40 29.90 16.91
C GLU A 192 -32.16 31.32 16.41
N GLN A 193 -31.10 31.57 15.66
CA GLN A 193 -30.82 32.87 15.06
C GLN A 193 -31.89 33.36 14.10
N GLN A 194 -32.51 32.46 13.35
CA GLN A 194 -33.62 32.81 12.46
C GLN A 194 -34.88 33.24 13.22
N LYS A 195 -35.15 32.66 14.41
CA LYS A 195 -36.27 33.08 15.26
C LYS A 195 -36.09 34.50 15.79
N ASP A 196 -34.86 34.92 16.04
CA ASP A 196 -34.50 36.24 16.53
C ASP A 196 -34.46 37.33 15.43
N ASN A 197 -34.91 37.01 14.21
CA ASN A 197 -34.93 37.90 13.05
C ASN A 197 -33.59 38.58 12.74
N ALA A 198 -32.48 37.98 13.12
CA ALA A 198 -31.13 38.44 12.72
C ALA A 198 -30.96 38.21 11.22
N ALA A 199 -30.68 39.26 10.48
CA ALA A 199 -30.24 39.13 9.09
C ALA A 199 -28.92 38.35 9.08
N PHE A 200 -29.02 37.06 8.75
CA PHE A 200 -27.88 36.16 8.81
C PHE A 200 -27.23 36.08 7.42
N GLU A 201 -26.04 36.62 7.29
CA GLU A 201 -25.17 36.34 6.15
C GLU A 201 -24.20 35.24 6.58
N LEU A 202 -24.25 34.10 5.87
CA LEU A 202 -23.34 32.96 6.08
C LEU A 202 -21.92 33.30 5.56
N ALA A 203 -21.46 34.52 5.81
CA ALA A 203 -20.20 35.04 5.27
C ALA A 203 -18.96 34.41 5.96
N ASP A 204 -19.11 33.93 7.19
CA ASP A 204 -18.02 33.30 7.95
C ASP A 204 -18.51 32.05 8.69
N LEU A 205 -18.42 30.91 8.03
CA LEU A 205 -18.84 29.62 8.59
C LEU A 205 -18.01 29.24 9.82
N GLU A 206 -16.76 29.68 9.91
CA GLU A 206 -15.90 29.38 11.04
C GLU A 206 -16.34 30.14 12.32
N GLN A 207 -16.65 31.43 12.19
CA GLN A 207 -17.17 32.22 13.31
C GLN A 207 -18.51 31.68 13.78
N PHE A 208 -19.39 31.31 12.84
CA PHE A 208 -20.66 30.68 13.13
C PHE A 208 -20.50 29.36 13.91
N TYR A 209 -19.56 28.52 13.46
CA TYR A 209 -19.22 27.28 14.14
C TYR A 209 -18.72 27.54 15.58
N ARG A 210 -17.84 28.49 15.77
CA ARG A 210 -17.29 28.84 17.09
C ARG A 210 -18.39 29.32 18.04
N ALA A 211 -19.29 30.20 17.57
CA ALA A 211 -20.41 30.68 18.37
C ALA A 211 -21.38 29.55 18.76
N ALA A 212 -21.75 28.71 17.79
CA ALA A 212 -22.58 27.54 18.04
C ALA A 212 -21.92 26.57 19.05
N LYS A 213 -20.59 26.39 18.96
CA LYS A 213 -19.85 25.51 19.86
C LYS A 213 -19.83 26.05 21.30
N VAL A 214 -19.61 27.35 21.48
CA VAL A 214 -19.67 27.99 22.81
C VAL A 214 -21.07 27.80 23.41
N HIS A 215 -22.12 28.07 22.64
CA HIS A 215 -23.51 27.87 23.08
C HIS A 215 -23.81 26.42 23.45
N PHE A 216 -23.31 25.46 22.65
CA PHE A 216 -23.45 24.04 22.94
C PHE A 216 -22.75 23.60 24.23
N ASP A 217 -21.61 24.20 24.56
CA ASP A 217 -20.85 23.87 25.76
C ASP A 217 -21.41 24.54 27.03
N GLU A 218 -22.07 25.70 26.90
CA GLU A 218 -22.59 26.49 28.01
C GLU A 218 -24.06 26.23 28.35
N ASP A 219 -24.88 25.82 27.35
CA ASP A 219 -26.30 25.56 27.53
C ASP A 219 -26.66 24.09 27.26
N ALA A 220 -27.01 23.37 28.36
CA ALA A 220 -27.38 21.95 28.26
C ALA A 220 -28.70 21.74 27.48
N THR A 221 -29.64 22.70 27.52
CA THR A 221 -30.93 22.62 26.79
C THR A 221 -30.68 22.74 25.28
N PHE A 222 -29.78 23.67 24.90
CA PHE A 222 -29.36 23.81 23.54
C PHE A 222 -28.60 22.55 23.04
N ALA A 223 -27.72 21.99 23.88
CA ALA A 223 -27.00 20.77 23.55
C ALA A 223 -27.93 19.57 23.29
N ASP A 224 -29.02 19.43 24.07
CA ASP A 224 -30.00 18.38 23.85
C ASP A 224 -30.80 18.62 22.55
N THR A 225 -31.21 19.86 22.31
CA THR A 225 -31.85 20.25 21.04
C THR A 225 -30.94 19.93 19.84
N ALA A 226 -29.65 20.25 19.91
CA ALA A 226 -28.68 19.93 18.86
C ALA A 226 -28.58 18.41 18.58
N ARG A 227 -28.62 17.59 19.62
CA ARG A 227 -28.67 16.11 19.49
C ARG A 227 -29.96 15.62 18.84
N GLU A 228 -31.08 16.22 19.15
CA GLU A 228 -32.36 15.93 18.47
C GLU A 228 -32.30 16.25 16.98
N TYR A 229 -31.67 17.36 16.60
CA TYR A 229 -31.48 17.71 15.20
C TYR A 229 -30.59 16.70 14.46
N VAL A 230 -29.60 16.12 15.11
CA VAL A 230 -28.82 15.00 14.54
C VAL A 230 -29.72 13.82 14.18
N VAL A 231 -30.60 13.44 15.11
CA VAL A 231 -31.55 12.32 14.90
C VAL A 231 -32.49 12.61 13.74
N LYS A 232 -33.03 13.84 13.67
CA LYS A 232 -33.90 14.27 12.56
C LYS A 232 -33.19 14.24 11.22
N LEU A 233 -31.94 14.79 11.15
CA LEU A 233 -31.11 14.76 9.95
C LEU A 233 -30.84 13.33 9.47
N GLN A 234 -30.43 12.44 10.38
CA GLN A 234 -30.18 11.03 10.07
C GLN A 234 -31.46 10.28 9.69
N GLY A 235 -32.60 10.68 10.24
CA GLY A 235 -33.92 10.16 9.91
C GLY A 235 -34.48 10.67 8.57
N GLY A 236 -33.79 11.59 7.90
CA GLY A 236 -34.25 12.19 6.65
C GLY A 236 -35.44 13.13 6.79
N ASP A 237 -35.58 13.79 7.93
CA ASP A 237 -36.61 14.81 8.14
C ASP A 237 -36.39 16.00 7.19
N LYS A 238 -37.39 16.32 6.40
CA LYS A 238 -37.32 17.38 5.38
C LYS A 238 -37.45 18.80 5.91
N THR A 239 -37.74 18.94 7.20
CA THR A 239 -37.91 20.23 7.87
C THR A 239 -36.66 20.76 8.52
N VAL A 240 -35.59 19.95 8.53
CA VAL A 240 -34.28 20.24 9.14
C VAL A 240 -33.19 20.43 8.11
#